data_d33cd03d906691f875e83d22fb98dc66
#
_entry.id   d33cd03d906691f875e83d22fb98dc66
#
_cell.length_a   1.000
_cell.length_b   1.000
_cell.length_c   1.000
_cell.angle_alpha   90.00
_cell.angle_beta   90.00
_cell.angle_gamma   90.00
#
_symmetry.space_group_name_H-M   'P 1'
#
loop_
_entity.id
_entity.type
_entity.pdbx_description
1 polymer ?
#
loop_
_entity_poly.entity_id
_entity_poly.type
_entity_poly.pdbx_seq_one_letter_code
_entity_poly.pdbx_strand_id
1 'polypeptide(L)'
;MTGRRSPGGPRRPVPEGYLGAAARITSGPAPELVAAGYALETADAPLLHRGLTLADLAHLVELVECGALRREQAAPVCAVLLDLLDSPAAEFPYDPVYGDAYNSRERELERALGQAAGRLHLGRTRREAGRIAFRLALRDRLLGLHADVAVFAGTAARLSGEHAATMWADSTYLQPAQPSTFGHYLGGFAEQAVRNLDRIKSAYGQADVSPAGAGGSGGTRLPLDRARLARLLGFGSVGPHTRDAMWSVDALADAVTAAAVTVASIGQLAGDLEIFASPAFGYVTLDASLCRASVLMPQKRNPYALPVLRGGAGTLIGRLTGLLATGLTPSARTDNWLYAYGEVAGAVDLAGRLVRLGSAVLAGLYPDTGVLGEQAARHFTTAADLAEELSLRFGLDYRTAYRIVGRAVAAAVERGETELTADLLAAAAEEITGGPAPDVADALAATKDPVSAVAARDAPGGASPRRVREHARLVRRRVAAAQRWNDGRRASIAEAESALVKAARDLLDGGMTPAAAHRVR
;
A
#
# COMPACT_ATOMS: atom_id res chain seq x y z
N MET A 1 -27.59 28.45 -40.33
CA MET A 1 -26.22 27.90 -40.08
C MET A 1 -26.11 26.59 -40.84
N THR A 2 -25.47 26.60 -41.99
CA THR A 2 -25.31 25.45 -42.88
C THR A 2 -24.28 24.49 -42.33
N GLY A 3 -24.74 23.29 -42.00
CA GLY A 3 -23.88 22.21 -41.47
C GLY A 3 -22.84 21.82 -42.53
N ARG A 4 -21.55 22.06 -42.23
CA ARG A 4 -20.44 21.48 -42.97
C ARG A 4 -20.47 19.97 -42.78
N ARG A 5 -20.84 19.23 -43.81
CA ARG A 5 -20.59 17.79 -43.91
C ARG A 5 -19.08 17.61 -44.00
N SER A 6 -18.50 16.92 -43.02
CA SER A 6 -17.10 16.46 -43.10
C SER A 6 -16.93 15.58 -44.35
N PRO A 7 -15.83 15.70 -45.10
CA PRO A 7 -15.57 14.84 -46.25
C PRO A 7 -15.49 13.38 -45.78
N GLY A 8 -16.36 12.53 -46.37
CA GLY A 8 -16.44 11.12 -46.01
C GLY A 8 -15.19 10.38 -46.47
N GLY A 9 -14.28 10.11 -45.57
CA GLY A 9 -13.28 9.05 -45.76
C GLY A 9 -13.96 7.68 -45.94
N PRO A 10 -13.24 6.67 -46.45
CA PRO A 10 -13.80 5.35 -46.67
C PRO A 10 -14.41 4.81 -45.34
N ARG A 11 -15.71 4.46 -45.42
CA ARG A 11 -16.41 3.89 -44.28
C ARG A 11 -15.78 2.55 -43.93
N ARG A 12 -15.24 2.42 -42.73
CA ARG A 12 -14.69 1.14 -42.22
C ARG A 12 -15.84 0.21 -41.84
N PRO A 13 -15.70 -1.12 -42.03
CA PRO A 13 -16.69 -2.07 -41.59
C PRO A 13 -16.93 -1.89 -40.09
N VAL A 14 -18.18 -1.95 -39.69
CA VAL A 14 -18.54 -1.95 -38.26
C VAL A 14 -18.52 -3.39 -37.76
N PRO A 15 -17.71 -3.70 -36.72
CA PRO A 15 -17.71 -5.02 -36.13
C PRO A 15 -19.11 -5.36 -35.59
N GLU A 16 -19.55 -6.61 -35.78
CA GLU A 16 -20.78 -7.10 -35.20
C GLU A 16 -20.75 -6.96 -33.67
N GLY A 17 -21.78 -6.41 -33.05
CA GLY A 17 -21.83 -6.14 -31.61
C GLY A 17 -21.12 -4.85 -31.16
N TYR A 18 -20.60 -4.03 -32.09
CA TYR A 18 -20.03 -2.74 -31.72
C TYR A 18 -21.12 -1.73 -31.35
N LEU A 19 -21.15 -1.31 -30.08
CA LEU A 19 -22.24 -0.51 -29.50
C LEU A 19 -22.45 0.87 -30.16
N GLY A 20 -21.43 1.42 -30.81
CA GLY A 20 -21.54 2.70 -31.52
C GLY A 20 -22.33 2.63 -32.86
N ALA A 21 -22.52 1.45 -33.41
CA ALA A 21 -22.99 1.24 -34.77
C ALA A 21 -24.44 1.65 -35.01
N ALA A 22 -25.29 1.55 -34.00
CA ALA A 22 -26.74 1.73 -34.15
C ALA A 22 -27.23 3.17 -34.00
N ALA A 23 -26.35 4.15 -33.75
CA ALA A 23 -26.75 5.54 -33.47
C ALA A 23 -26.10 6.53 -34.43
N ARG A 24 -25.22 7.39 -33.95
CA ARG A 24 -24.58 8.47 -34.72
C ARG A 24 -23.27 8.06 -35.37
N ILE A 25 -22.67 6.95 -34.92
CA ILE A 25 -21.41 6.42 -35.43
C ILE A 25 -21.74 5.45 -36.57
N THR A 26 -21.21 5.70 -37.74
CA THR A 26 -21.55 4.98 -38.99
C THR A 26 -20.38 4.18 -39.57
N SER A 27 -19.28 4.08 -38.84
CA SER A 27 -18.11 3.26 -39.22
C SER A 27 -17.49 2.60 -38.01
N GLY A 28 -16.75 1.51 -38.22
CA GLY A 28 -15.93 0.88 -37.18
C GLY A 28 -14.80 1.79 -36.66
N PRO A 29 -14.17 1.44 -35.53
CA PRO A 29 -13.11 2.24 -34.94
C PRO A 29 -11.87 2.29 -35.86
N ALA A 30 -11.08 3.36 -35.75
CA ALA A 30 -9.79 3.44 -36.42
C ALA A 30 -8.81 2.46 -35.72
N PRO A 31 -7.96 1.73 -36.45
CA PRO A 31 -6.95 0.87 -35.87
C PRO A 31 -6.04 1.59 -34.85
N GLU A 32 -5.71 2.84 -35.13
CA GLU A 32 -4.90 3.67 -34.25
C GLU A 32 -5.63 3.99 -32.94
N LEU A 33 -6.95 4.19 -32.97
CA LEU A 33 -7.77 4.37 -31.77
C LEU A 33 -7.85 3.06 -30.97
N VAL A 34 -8.00 1.93 -31.66
CA VAL A 34 -7.97 0.61 -31.01
C VAL A 34 -6.64 0.40 -30.31
N ALA A 35 -5.53 0.62 -30.99
CA ALA A 35 -4.19 0.41 -30.44
C ALA A 35 -3.85 1.35 -29.27
N ALA A 36 -4.20 2.63 -29.39
CA ALA A 36 -3.81 3.66 -28.40
C ALA A 36 -4.80 3.83 -27.25
N GLY A 37 -6.04 3.35 -27.39
CA GLY A 37 -7.09 3.54 -26.38
C GLY A 37 -7.75 2.21 -25.96
N TYR A 38 -8.47 1.56 -26.89
CA TYR A 38 -9.28 0.40 -26.55
C TYR A 38 -8.46 -0.80 -26.07
N ALA A 39 -7.26 -0.99 -26.62
CA ALA A 39 -6.35 -2.06 -26.16
C ALA A 39 -5.90 -1.86 -24.70
N LEU A 40 -5.72 -0.61 -24.28
CA LEU A 40 -5.38 -0.30 -22.88
C LEU A 40 -6.56 -0.63 -21.94
N GLU A 41 -7.79 -0.21 -22.31
CA GLU A 41 -8.98 -0.53 -21.53
C GLU A 41 -9.27 -2.04 -21.48
N THR A 42 -8.99 -2.75 -22.58
CA THR A 42 -9.18 -4.22 -22.66
C THR A 42 -8.09 -4.98 -21.89
N ALA A 43 -6.87 -4.46 -21.81
CA ALA A 43 -5.80 -5.04 -21.01
C ALA A 43 -6.18 -5.16 -19.51
N ASP A 44 -7.09 -4.33 -19.03
CA ASP A 44 -7.62 -4.39 -17.67
C ASP A 44 -8.74 -5.44 -17.48
N ALA A 45 -9.16 -6.13 -18.54
CA ALA A 45 -10.23 -7.11 -18.48
C ALA A 45 -10.02 -8.21 -17.43
N PRO A 46 -8.82 -8.81 -17.26
CA PRO A 46 -8.60 -9.81 -16.21
C PRO A 46 -8.83 -9.25 -14.80
N LEU A 47 -8.48 -7.99 -14.57
CA LEU A 47 -8.70 -7.28 -13.31
C LEU A 47 -10.21 -7.10 -13.03
N LEU A 48 -10.99 -6.82 -14.06
CA LEU A 48 -12.39 -6.43 -13.94
C LEU A 48 -13.38 -7.60 -14.08
N HIS A 49 -12.97 -8.72 -14.66
CA HIS A 49 -13.86 -9.82 -15.10
C HIS A 49 -14.86 -10.26 -14.03
N ARG A 50 -14.36 -10.71 -12.88
CA ARG A 50 -15.22 -11.16 -11.77
C ARG A 50 -16.08 -10.02 -11.24
N GLY A 51 -15.51 -8.84 -11.06
CA GLY A 51 -16.21 -7.68 -10.55
C GLY A 51 -17.33 -7.20 -11.47
N LEU A 52 -17.15 -7.28 -12.79
CA LEU A 52 -18.20 -6.99 -13.78
C LEU A 52 -19.36 -7.99 -13.66
N THR A 53 -19.07 -9.27 -13.49
CA THR A 53 -20.10 -10.29 -13.32
C THR A 53 -20.90 -10.08 -12.04
N LEU A 54 -20.24 -9.78 -10.91
CA LEU A 54 -20.92 -9.46 -9.66
C LEU A 54 -21.78 -8.18 -9.79
N ALA A 55 -21.26 -7.15 -10.48
CA ALA A 55 -22.02 -5.92 -10.74
C ALA A 55 -23.27 -6.18 -11.59
N ASP A 56 -23.15 -7.05 -12.61
CA ASP A 56 -24.26 -7.43 -13.48
C ASP A 56 -25.32 -8.24 -12.71
N LEU A 57 -24.90 -9.21 -11.92
CA LEU A 57 -25.81 -10.01 -11.06
C LEU A 57 -26.56 -9.13 -10.06
N ALA A 58 -25.85 -8.25 -9.35
CA ALA A 58 -26.46 -7.35 -8.37
C ALA A 58 -27.48 -6.41 -9.03
N HIS A 59 -27.13 -5.87 -10.21
CA HIS A 59 -28.04 -5.02 -10.97
C HIS A 59 -29.28 -5.77 -11.46
N LEU A 60 -29.11 -7.00 -11.95
CA LEU A 60 -30.20 -7.83 -12.43
C LEU A 60 -31.19 -8.19 -11.31
N VAL A 61 -30.66 -8.59 -10.13
CA VAL A 61 -31.47 -8.83 -8.94
C VAL A 61 -32.24 -7.57 -8.56
N GLU A 62 -31.59 -6.40 -8.55
CA GLU A 62 -32.25 -5.13 -8.21
C GLU A 62 -33.34 -4.74 -9.22
N LEU A 63 -33.12 -4.98 -10.53
CA LEU A 63 -34.15 -4.70 -11.56
C LEU A 63 -35.42 -5.55 -11.36
N VAL A 64 -35.29 -6.77 -10.87
CA VAL A 64 -36.45 -7.61 -10.54
C VAL A 64 -37.11 -7.13 -9.26
N GLU A 65 -36.34 -6.86 -8.23
CA GLU A 65 -36.83 -6.40 -6.91
C GLU A 65 -37.56 -5.06 -6.99
N CYS A 66 -37.12 -4.13 -7.83
CA CYS A 66 -37.78 -2.85 -8.03
C CYS A 66 -38.93 -2.89 -9.05
N GLY A 67 -39.22 -4.07 -9.60
CA GLY A 67 -40.33 -4.29 -10.57
C GLY A 67 -40.03 -3.80 -11.98
N ALA A 68 -38.80 -3.40 -12.30
CA ALA A 68 -38.41 -2.96 -13.65
C ALA A 68 -38.31 -4.13 -14.64
N LEU A 69 -38.02 -5.32 -14.17
CA LEU A 69 -38.04 -6.59 -14.93
C LEU A 69 -38.88 -7.64 -14.22
N ARG A 70 -39.56 -8.49 -15.01
CA ARG A 70 -40.15 -9.71 -14.48
C ARG A 70 -39.09 -10.80 -14.36
N ARG A 71 -39.26 -11.73 -13.43
CA ARG A 71 -38.33 -12.83 -13.16
C ARG A 71 -38.02 -13.66 -14.43
N GLU A 72 -39.06 -13.97 -15.23
CA GLU A 72 -38.90 -14.75 -16.46
C GLU A 72 -38.06 -14.04 -17.51
N GLN A 73 -38.01 -12.71 -17.46
CA GLN A 73 -37.17 -11.91 -18.34
C GLN A 73 -35.71 -11.85 -17.86
N ALA A 74 -35.47 -11.94 -16.56
CA ALA A 74 -34.17 -11.91 -15.94
C ALA A 74 -33.47 -13.28 -15.93
N ALA A 75 -34.20 -14.38 -15.78
CA ALA A 75 -33.67 -15.72 -15.60
C ALA A 75 -32.67 -16.15 -16.69
N PRO A 76 -32.91 -15.97 -18.01
CA PRO A 76 -31.91 -16.35 -19.03
C PRO A 76 -30.61 -15.57 -18.93
N VAL A 77 -30.69 -14.29 -18.59
CA VAL A 77 -29.49 -13.43 -18.41
C VAL A 77 -28.73 -13.87 -17.16
N CYS A 78 -29.48 -14.16 -16.09
CA CYS A 78 -28.90 -14.63 -14.83
C CYS A 78 -28.13 -15.95 -14.99
N ALA A 79 -28.65 -16.90 -15.76
CA ALA A 79 -28.00 -18.19 -16.01
C ALA A 79 -26.60 -17.98 -16.66
N VAL A 80 -26.53 -17.18 -17.72
CA VAL A 80 -25.26 -16.88 -18.39
C VAL A 80 -24.29 -16.14 -17.48
N LEU A 81 -24.77 -15.22 -16.64
CA LEU A 81 -23.91 -14.49 -15.70
C LEU A 81 -23.36 -15.40 -14.59
N LEU A 82 -24.12 -16.38 -14.13
CA LEU A 82 -23.62 -17.36 -13.15
C LEU A 82 -22.54 -18.27 -13.77
N ASP A 83 -22.71 -18.70 -15.02
CA ASP A 83 -21.67 -19.44 -15.74
C ASP A 83 -20.39 -18.61 -15.93
N LEU A 84 -20.53 -17.31 -16.23
CA LEU A 84 -19.41 -16.38 -16.33
C LEU A 84 -18.71 -16.11 -14.99
N LEU A 85 -19.40 -16.24 -13.86
CA LEU A 85 -18.80 -16.05 -12.54
C LEU A 85 -17.75 -17.13 -12.24
N ASP A 86 -17.99 -18.34 -12.71
CA ASP A 86 -17.12 -19.50 -12.51
C ASP A 86 -16.07 -19.64 -13.64
N SER A 87 -16.18 -18.85 -14.71
CA SER A 87 -15.26 -18.91 -15.86
C SER A 87 -13.99 -18.07 -15.63
N PRO A 88 -12.80 -18.59 -15.96
CA PRO A 88 -11.56 -17.82 -15.91
C PRO A 88 -11.54 -16.67 -16.92
N ALA A 89 -11.05 -15.49 -16.52
CA ALA A 89 -10.92 -14.33 -17.41
C ALA A 89 -10.08 -14.62 -18.67
N ALA A 90 -9.09 -15.53 -18.57
CA ALA A 90 -8.22 -15.90 -19.68
C ALA A 90 -8.93 -16.71 -20.79
N GLU A 91 -10.06 -17.34 -20.48
CA GLU A 91 -10.86 -18.10 -21.42
C GLU A 91 -11.94 -17.25 -22.11
N PHE A 92 -12.16 -16.03 -21.62
CA PHE A 92 -13.14 -15.13 -22.19
C PHE A 92 -12.57 -14.37 -23.39
N PRO A 93 -13.29 -14.28 -24.52
CA PRO A 93 -12.78 -13.69 -25.78
C PRO A 93 -12.83 -12.14 -25.76
N TYR A 94 -12.01 -11.54 -24.90
CA TYR A 94 -11.86 -10.10 -24.88
C TYR A 94 -11.17 -9.60 -26.16
N ASP A 95 -11.82 -8.66 -26.86
CA ASP A 95 -11.32 -8.10 -28.10
C ASP A 95 -11.40 -6.57 -28.07
N PRO A 96 -10.27 -5.87 -28.17
CA PRO A 96 -10.23 -4.41 -28.11
C PRO A 96 -11.00 -3.72 -29.24
N VAL A 97 -11.32 -4.42 -30.32
CA VAL A 97 -12.10 -3.82 -31.43
C VAL A 97 -13.49 -3.34 -30.97
N TYR A 98 -14.03 -3.93 -29.90
CA TYR A 98 -15.32 -3.53 -29.33
C TYR A 98 -15.22 -2.35 -28.34
N GLY A 99 -14.03 -1.99 -27.90
CA GLY A 99 -13.79 -0.94 -26.91
C GLY A 99 -13.25 -1.48 -25.61
N ASP A 100 -13.96 -1.29 -24.50
CA ASP A 100 -13.54 -1.78 -23.19
C ASP A 100 -13.99 -3.23 -22.92
N ALA A 101 -13.57 -3.79 -21.79
CA ALA A 101 -13.93 -5.13 -21.36
C ALA A 101 -15.44 -5.35 -21.27
N TYR A 102 -16.20 -4.33 -20.89
CA TYR A 102 -17.67 -4.44 -20.79
C TYR A 102 -18.31 -4.65 -22.15
N ASN A 103 -17.83 -3.95 -23.19
CA ASN A 103 -18.37 -4.09 -24.54
C ASN A 103 -18.11 -5.48 -25.14
N SER A 104 -16.94 -6.08 -24.90
CA SER A 104 -16.69 -7.46 -25.29
C SER A 104 -17.65 -8.43 -24.60
N ARG A 105 -17.97 -8.21 -23.31
CA ARG A 105 -18.93 -9.01 -22.56
C ARG A 105 -20.34 -8.85 -23.11
N GLU A 106 -20.75 -7.63 -23.44
CA GLU A 106 -22.07 -7.36 -24.04
C GLU A 106 -22.23 -8.09 -25.35
N ARG A 107 -21.23 -8.06 -26.23
CA ARG A 107 -21.25 -8.83 -27.47
C ARG A 107 -21.48 -10.32 -27.24
N GLU A 108 -20.78 -10.92 -26.28
CA GLU A 108 -20.96 -12.36 -25.99
C GLU A 108 -22.34 -12.65 -25.36
N LEU A 109 -22.85 -11.74 -24.54
CA LEU A 109 -24.21 -11.84 -24.02
C LEU A 109 -25.27 -11.71 -25.14
N GLU A 110 -25.09 -10.79 -26.08
CA GLU A 110 -25.96 -10.66 -27.27
C GLU A 110 -25.94 -11.92 -28.15
N ARG A 111 -24.75 -12.53 -28.32
CA ARG A 111 -24.61 -13.80 -29.04
C ARG A 111 -25.38 -14.94 -28.38
N ALA A 112 -25.31 -15.04 -27.06
CA ALA A 112 -25.97 -16.10 -26.29
C ALA A 112 -27.49 -15.87 -26.16
N LEU A 113 -27.94 -14.63 -26.02
CA LEU A 113 -29.27 -14.27 -25.57
C LEU A 113 -30.06 -13.37 -26.55
N GLY A 114 -29.44 -12.90 -27.62
CA GLY A 114 -30.06 -11.96 -28.54
C GLY A 114 -30.51 -10.68 -27.82
N GLN A 115 -31.72 -10.20 -28.15
CA GLN A 115 -32.25 -8.96 -27.56
C GLN A 115 -32.43 -9.01 -26.04
N ALA A 116 -32.46 -10.19 -25.42
CA ALA A 116 -32.60 -10.29 -23.96
C ALA A 116 -31.36 -9.72 -23.22
N ALA A 117 -30.19 -9.74 -23.83
CA ALA A 117 -28.96 -9.18 -23.26
C ALA A 117 -29.07 -7.69 -22.95
N GLY A 118 -29.73 -6.91 -23.83
CA GLY A 118 -29.89 -5.46 -23.67
C GLY A 118 -30.67 -5.03 -22.42
N ARG A 119 -31.34 -5.95 -21.72
CA ARG A 119 -32.03 -5.67 -20.46
C ARG A 119 -31.09 -5.24 -19.33
N LEU A 120 -29.82 -5.67 -19.37
CA LEU A 120 -28.81 -5.28 -18.38
C LEU A 120 -28.49 -3.78 -18.40
N HIS A 121 -28.76 -3.09 -19.50
CA HIS A 121 -28.51 -1.64 -19.62
C HIS A 121 -29.61 -0.77 -19.02
N LEU A 122 -30.70 -1.35 -18.56
CA LEU A 122 -31.82 -0.60 -18.04
C LEU A 122 -31.40 0.19 -16.78
N GLY A 123 -31.31 1.53 -16.91
CA GLY A 123 -30.94 2.44 -15.82
C GLY A 123 -29.45 2.46 -15.43
N ARG A 124 -28.57 1.73 -16.13
CA ARG A 124 -27.15 1.65 -15.82
C ARG A 124 -26.28 1.85 -17.06
N THR A 125 -25.12 2.48 -16.89
CA THR A 125 -24.12 2.60 -17.94
C THR A 125 -22.99 1.55 -17.76
N ARG A 126 -22.30 1.22 -18.85
CA ARG A 126 -21.09 0.38 -18.80
C ARG A 126 -20.02 0.94 -17.86
N ARG A 127 -19.88 2.26 -17.78
CA ARG A 127 -18.91 2.93 -16.90
C ARG A 127 -19.27 2.72 -15.44
N GLU A 128 -20.54 2.66 -15.05
CA GLU A 128 -20.95 2.33 -13.70
C GLU A 128 -20.52 0.90 -13.33
N ALA A 129 -20.78 -0.08 -14.22
CA ALA A 129 -20.35 -1.46 -14.00
C ALA A 129 -18.83 -1.54 -13.84
N GLY A 130 -18.07 -0.84 -14.68
CA GLY A 130 -16.60 -0.77 -14.58
C GLY A 130 -16.11 -0.14 -13.27
N ARG A 131 -16.77 0.92 -12.77
CA ARG A 131 -16.44 1.54 -11.48
C ARG A 131 -16.69 0.59 -10.31
N ILE A 132 -17.82 -0.12 -10.34
CA ILE A 132 -18.12 -1.16 -9.34
C ILE A 132 -17.03 -2.23 -9.36
N ALA A 133 -16.78 -2.82 -10.52
CA ALA A 133 -15.80 -3.91 -10.68
C ALA A 133 -14.41 -3.50 -10.20
N PHE A 134 -13.96 -2.31 -10.58
CA PHE A 134 -12.65 -1.81 -10.16
C PHE A 134 -12.55 -1.58 -8.64
N ARG A 135 -13.58 -0.99 -8.01
CA ARG A 135 -13.60 -0.79 -6.56
C ARG A 135 -13.58 -2.12 -5.80
N LEU A 136 -14.30 -3.15 -6.30
CA LEU A 136 -14.23 -4.50 -5.74
C LEU A 136 -12.79 -5.04 -5.80
N ALA A 137 -12.15 -4.97 -6.96
CA ALA A 137 -10.78 -5.43 -7.15
C ALA A 137 -9.75 -4.62 -6.32
N LEU A 138 -9.96 -3.33 -6.15
CA LEU A 138 -9.09 -2.45 -5.36
C LEU A 138 -9.20 -2.75 -3.86
N ARG A 139 -10.42 -3.00 -3.35
CA ARG A 139 -10.63 -3.41 -1.95
C ARG A 139 -9.83 -4.66 -1.60
N ASP A 140 -9.88 -5.69 -2.46
CA ASP A 140 -9.16 -6.95 -2.22
C ASP A 140 -7.65 -6.74 -2.17
N ARG A 141 -7.11 -5.91 -3.05
CA ARG A 141 -5.69 -5.57 -3.07
C ARG A 141 -5.25 -4.78 -1.85
N LEU A 142 -6.05 -3.83 -1.40
CA LEU A 142 -5.78 -3.05 -0.19
C LEU A 142 -5.82 -3.94 1.06
N LEU A 143 -6.74 -4.90 1.15
CA LEU A 143 -6.75 -5.90 2.22
C LEU A 143 -5.52 -6.82 2.14
N GLY A 144 -5.07 -7.18 0.93
CA GLY A 144 -3.83 -7.92 0.72
C GLY A 144 -2.60 -7.13 1.20
N LEU A 145 -2.46 -5.88 0.78
CA LEU A 145 -1.38 -5.00 1.21
C LEU A 145 -1.38 -4.77 2.73
N HIS A 146 -2.57 -4.55 3.31
CA HIS A 146 -2.72 -4.41 4.76
C HIS A 146 -2.23 -5.65 5.51
N ALA A 147 -2.56 -6.86 5.03
CA ALA A 147 -2.08 -8.10 5.62
C ALA A 147 -0.54 -8.24 5.51
N ASP A 148 0.03 -7.91 4.35
CA ASP A 148 1.49 -7.93 4.15
C ASP A 148 2.21 -6.95 5.10
N VAL A 149 1.67 -5.75 5.29
CA VAL A 149 2.23 -4.74 6.22
C VAL A 149 2.09 -5.20 7.68
N ALA A 150 1.01 -5.90 8.03
CA ALA A 150 0.86 -6.47 9.37
C ALA A 150 1.95 -7.52 9.67
N VAL A 151 2.32 -8.35 8.70
CA VAL A 151 3.44 -9.29 8.81
C VAL A 151 4.76 -8.55 8.98
N PHE A 152 5.02 -7.53 8.18
CA PHE A 152 6.23 -6.70 8.30
C PHE A 152 6.35 -6.06 9.69
N ALA A 153 5.27 -5.40 10.15
CA ALA A 153 5.23 -4.75 11.46
C ALA A 153 5.45 -5.75 12.61
N GLY A 154 4.83 -6.93 12.52
CA GLY A 154 5.01 -8.01 13.50
C GLY A 154 6.45 -8.53 13.54
N THR A 155 7.09 -8.71 12.38
CA THR A 155 8.50 -9.13 12.27
C THR A 155 9.44 -8.08 12.84
N ALA A 156 9.26 -6.81 12.49
CA ALA A 156 10.05 -5.71 13.02
C ALA A 156 9.90 -5.59 14.54
N ALA A 157 8.68 -5.72 15.07
CA ALA A 157 8.43 -5.69 16.51
C ALA A 157 9.03 -6.89 17.25
N ARG A 158 9.05 -8.08 16.65
CA ARG A 158 9.71 -9.26 17.22
C ARG A 158 11.21 -9.02 17.33
N LEU A 159 11.85 -8.62 16.24
CA LEU A 159 13.29 -8.32 16.21
C LEU A 159 13.66 -7.18 17.16
N SER A 160 12.84 -6.12 17.21
CA SER A 160 12.99 -5.05 18.20
C SER A 160 13.06 -5.60 19.63
N GLY A 161 12.16 -6.52 19.99
CA GLY A 161 12.14 -7.16 21.31
C GLY A 161 13.34 -8.08 21.57
N GLU A 162 13.80 -8.82 20.57
CA GLU A 162 14.97 -9.72 20.63
C GLU A 162 16.26 -8.94 20.81
N HIS A 163 16.42 -7.82 20.10
CA HIS A 163 17.59 -6.96 20.15
C HIS A 163 17.46 -5.79 21.15
N ALA A 164 16.50 -5.86 22.07
CA ALA A 164 16.26 -4.79 23.04
C ALA A 164 17.46 -4.45 23.94
N ALA A 165 18.41 -5.36 24.08
CA ALA A 165 19.65 -5.15 24.85
C ALA A 165 20.92 -5.18 23.97
N THR A 166 20.78 -5.33 22.66
CA THR A 166 21.92 -5.28 21.74
C THR A 166 22.40 -3.83 21.61
N MET A 167 23.53 -3.53 22.19
CA MET A 167 24.11 -2.19 22.20
C MET A 167 24.37 -1.70 20.77
N TRP A 168 24.14 -0.43 20.53
CA TRP A 168 24.21 0.22 19.25
C TRP A 168 24.57 1.72 19.43
N ALA A 169 25.46 2.23 18.61
CA ALA A 169 25.65 3.68 18.51
C ALA A 169 24.66 4.22 17.48
N ASP A 170 23.59 4.86 17.93
CA ASP A 170 22.70 5.55 17.02
C ASP A 170 23.44 6.70 16.31
N SER A 171 23.02 7.06 15.12
CA SER A 171 23.72 8.01 14.28
C SER A 171 22.79 9.06 13.67
N THR A 172 23.34 10.26 13.52
CA THR A 172 22.80 11.31 12.66
C THR A 172 23.88 11.73 11.67
N TYR A 173 23.52 11.96 10.40
CA TYR A 173 24.50 12.24 9.34
C TYR A 173 25.58 11.15 9.20
N LEU A 174 25.27 9.92 9.54
CA LEU A 174 26.23 8.81 9.66
C LEU A 174 27.35 9.04 10.69
N GLN A 175 27.21 10.03 11.57
CA GLN A 175 28.12 10.24 12.68
C GLN A 175 27.54 9.60 13.93
N PRO A 176 28.35 8.87 14.73
CA PRO A 176 27.91 8.34 16.02
C PRO A 176 27.33 9.46 16.89
N ALA A 177 26.14 9.26 17.42
CA ALA A 177 25.43 10.26 18.21
C ALA A 177 25.39 9.83 19.68
N GLN A 178 24.49 8.94 20.05
CA GLN A 178 24.28 8.50 21.43
C GLN A 178 24.20 6.98 21.50
N PRO A 179 24.56 6.38 22.66
CA PRO A 179 24.33 4.96 22.86
C PRO A 179 22.83 4.67 22.92
N SER A 180 22.44 3.61 22.23
CA SER A 180 21.06 3.13 22.08
C SER A 180 21.08 1.61 22.01
N THR A 181 19.96 1.01 21.54
CA THR A 181 19.90 -0.41 21.21
C THR A 181 19.47 -0.62 19.77
N PHE A 182 19.96 -1.67 19.13
CA PHE A 182 19.51 -2.06 17.80
C PHE A 182 18.01 -2.40 17.79
N GLY A 183 17.50 -2.89 18.92
CA GLY A 183 16.06 -3.08 19.12
C GLY A 183 15.26 -1.77 19.09
N HIS A 184 15.79 -0.70 19.66
CA HIS A 184 15.16 0.63 19.58
C HIS A 184 15.11 1.16 18.14
N TYR A 185 16.20 1.03 17.41
CA TYR A 185 16.26 1.35 15.97
C TYR A 185 15.19 0.61 15.16
N LEU A 186 15.11 -0.72 15.29
CA LEU A 186 14.09 -1.53 14.59
C LEU A 186 12.66 -1.19 15.05
N GLY A 187 12.48 -0.82 16.31
CA GLY A 187 11.20 -0.38 16.86
C GLY A 187 10.63 0.84 16.16
N GLY A 188 11.49 1.75 15.70
CA GLY A 188 11.07 2.91 14.90
C GLY A 188 10.37 2.51 13.59
N PHE A 189 10.89 1.52 12.87
CA PHE A 189 10.27 0.99 11.65
C PHE A 189 8.99 0.18 11.93
N ALA A 190 8.94 -0.52 13.05
CA ALA A 190 7.71 -1.19 13.49
C ALA A 190 6.58 -0.18 13.75
N GLU A 191 6.88 0.95 14.37
CA GLU A 191 5.92 2.04 14.62
C GLU A 191 5.48 2.73 13.32
N GLN A 192 6.39 2.93 12.36
CA GLN A 192 6.03 3.43 11.03
C GLN A 192 5.07 2.47 10.31
N ALA A 193 5.34 1.17 10.37
CA ALA A 193 4.49 0.16 9.75
C ALA A 193 3.07 0.14 10.35
N VAL A 194 2.92 0.35 11.65
CA VAL A 194 1.60 0.47 12.29
C VAL A 194 0.84 1.69 11.77
N ARG A 195 1.50 2.84 11.61
CA ARG A 195 0.87 4.02 10.99
C ARG A 195 0.48 3.76 9.52
N ASN A 196 1.23 2.91 8.82
CA ASN A 196 0.89 2.51 7.45
C ASN A 196 -0.33 1.59 7.41
N LEU A 197 -0.54 0.71 8.41
CA LEU A 197 -1.79 -0.06 8.54
C LEU A 197 -3.01 0.86 8.65
N ASP A 198 -2.94 1.90 9.49
CA ASP A 198 -4.02 2.87 9.63
C ASP A 198 -4.27 3.65 8.31
N ARG A 199 -3.21 4.00 7.60
CA ARG A 199 -3.28 4.67 6.29
C ARG A 199 -3.96 3.80 5.22
N ILE A 200 -3.58 2.52 5.13
CA ILE A 200 -4.19 1.57 4.20
C ILE A 200 -5.65 1.31 4.56
N LYS A 201 -5.98 1.22 5.85
CA LYS A 201 -7.36 1.10 6.33
C LYS A 201 -8.20 2.31 5.93
N SER A 202 -7.65 3.53 5.98
CA SER A 202 -8.33 4.75 5.51
C SER A 202 -8.57 4.70 4.00
N ALA A 203 -7.56 4.34 3.21
CA ALA A 203 -7.69 4.19 1.75
C ALA A 203 -8.71 3.10 1.37
N TYR A 204 -8.75 1.99 2.12
CA TYR A 204 -9.80 0.98 1.98
C TYR A 204 -11.19 1.57 2.19
N GLY A 205 -11.38 2.39 3.22
CA GLY A 205 -12.67 3.05 3.50
C GLY A 205 -13.15 3.92 2.34
N GLN A 206 -12.25 4.60 1.64
CA GLN A 206 -12.58 5.39 0.44
C GLN A 206 -12.92 4.49 -0.76
N ALA A 207 -12.26 3.36 -0.92
CA ALA A 207 -12.58 2.39 -1.96
C ALA A 207 -13.90 1.63 -1.68
N ASP A 208 -14.29 1.48 -0.41
CA ASP A 208 -15.45 0.72 0.06
C ASP A 208 -16.77 1.53 0.03
N VAL A 209 -16.85 2.48 -0.90
CA VAL A 209 -18.03 3.32 -1.16
C VAL A 209 -18.65 2.91 -2.49
N SER A 210 -19.90 2.46 -2.48
CA SER A 210 -20.61 1.95 -3.65
C SER A 210 -21.00 3.07 -4.63
N PRO A 211 -20.64 2.99 -5.92
CA PRO A 211 -21.15 3.84 -6.98
C PRO A 211 -22.46 3.29 -7.60
N ALA A 212 -22.91 2.10 -7.21
CA ALA A 212 -24.03 1.41 -7.84
C ALA A 212 -25.31 2.26 -7.81
N GLY A 213 -26.05 2.24 -8.91
CA GLY A 213 -27.26 3.04 -9.12
C GLY A 213 -27.00 4.52 -9.39
N ALA A 214 -25.74 4.92 -9.63
CA ALA A 214 -25.40 6.30 -9.99
C ALA A 214 -25.69 6.65 -11.47
N GLY A 215 -25.92 5.66 -12.31
CA GLY A 215 -26.15 5.86 -13.74
C GLY A 215 -24.94 6.46 -14.46
N GLY A 216 -25.16 7.44 -15.34
CA GLY A 216 -24.08 8.17 -16.01
C GLY A 216 -23.45 9.24 -15.12
N SER A 217 -24.26 10.00 -14.42
CA SER A 217 -23.85 11.06 -13.49
C SER A 217 -25.00 11.53 -12.60
N GLY A 218 -26.23 11.64 -13.12
CA GLY A 218 -27.38 12.19 -12.42
C GLY A 218 -28.30 11.15 -11.80
N GLY A 219 -27.89 9.88 -11.73
CA GLY A 219 -28.75 8.76 -11.31
C GLY A 219 -29.59 8.22 -12.46
N THR A 220 -30.64 7.50 -12.10
CA THR A 220 -31.62 6.92 -13.03
C THR A 220 -33.04 7.27 -12.57
N ARG A 221 -34.00 7.27 -13.52
CA ARG A 221 -35.43 7.43 -13.23
C ARG A 221 -36.07 6.16 -12.65
N LEU A 222 -35.36 5.03 -12.65
CA LEU A 222 -35.84 3.79 -12.06
C LEU A 222 -35.78 3.86 -10.54
N PRO A 223 -36.71 3.22 -9.82
CA PRO A 223 -36.74 3.21 -8.36
C PRO A 223 -35.73 2.20 -7.77
N LEU A 224 -34.44 2.28 -8.20
CA LEU A 224 -33.41 1.39 -7.69
C LEU A 224 -33.07 1.71 -6.23
N ASP A 225 -32.99 0.69 -5.38
CA ASP A 225 -32.45 0.82 -4.02
C ASP A 225 -30.91 0.72 -4.02
N ARG A 226 -30.25 1.89 -4.02
CA ARG A 226 -28.78 1.98 -3.98
C ARG A 226 -28.18 1.35 -2.71
N ALA A 227 -28.92 1.36 -1.60
CA ALA A 227 -28.45 0.74 -0.36
C ALA A 227 -28.49 -0.80 -0.48
N ARG A 228 -29.52 -1.37 -1.13
CA ARG A 228 -29.58 -2.80 -1.44
C ARG A 228 -28.44 -3.20 -2.37
N LEU A 229 -28.21 -2.45 -3.44
CA LEU A 229 -27.09 -2.69 -4.37
C LEU A 229 -25.75 -2.69 -3.64
N ALA A 230 -25.52 -1.72 -2.74
CA ALA A 230 -24.31 -1.68 -1.94
C ALA A 230 -24.16 -2.91 -1.04
N ARG A 231 -25.23 -3.34 -0.37
CA ARG A 231 -25.20 -4.55 0.47
C ARG A 231 -24.92 -5.81 -0.34
N LEU A 232 -25.60 -6.00 -1.48
CA LEU A 232 -25.39 -7.15 -2.38
C LEU A 232 -23.94 -7.25 -2.88
N LEU A 233 -23.28 -6.11 -3.09
CA LEU A 233 -21.88 -6.02 -3.52
C LEU A 233 -20.89 -5.96 -2.35
N GLY A 234 -21.35 -6.06 -1.11
CA GLY A 234 -20.53 -6.03 0.08
C GLY A 234 -19.79 -4.71 0.32
N PHE A 235 -20.32 -3.58 -0.16
CA PHE A 235 -19.78 -2.26 0.16
C PHE A 235 -20.23 -1.80 1.55
N GLY A 236 -19.33 -1.11 2.25
CA GLY A 236 -19.59 -0.57 3.58
C GLY A 236 -20.54 0.63 3.58
N SER A 237 -20.64 1.36 2.46
CA SER A 237 -21.52 2.52 2.33
C SER A 237 -21.92 2.81 0.88
N VAL A 238 -22.87 3.73 0.71
CA VAL A 238 -23.32 4.23 -0.59
C VAL A 238 -22.70 5.62 -0.83
N GLY A 239 -22.17 5.87 -2.02
CA GLY A 239 -21.74 7.22 -2.41
C GLY A 239 -22.93 8.20 -2.35
N PRO A 240 -22.87 9.25 -1.51
CA PRO A 240 -24.02 10.12 -1.25
C PRO A 240 -24.43 10.96 -2.46
N HIS A 241 -23.49 11.20 -3.37
CA HIS A 241 -23.70 12.01 -4.58
C HIS A 241 -23.34 11.20 -5.83
N THR A 242 -24.30 11.01 -6.73
CA THR A 242 -24.16 10.11 -7.89
C THR A 242 -23.05 10.55 -8.83
N ARG A 243 -22.93 11.84 -9.11
CA ARG A 243 -21.88 12.38 -9.97
C ARG A 243 -20.48 12.16 -9.37
N ASP A 244 -20.33 12.42 -8.07
CA ASP A 244 -19.08 12.21 -7.36
C ASP A 244 -18.71 10.72 -7.31
N ALA A 245 -19.65 9.86 -6.93
CA ALA A 245 -19.46 8.41 -6.88
C ALA A 245 -18.98 7.81 -8.21
N MET A 246 -19.39 8.41 -9.34
CA MET A 246 -18.99 7.98 -10.68
C MET A 246 -17.65 8.52 -11.14
N TRP A 247 -17.27 9.74 -10.75
CA TRP A 247 -16.19 10.46 -11.43
C TRP A 247 -15.06 10.92 -10.51
N SER A 248 -15.20 10.84 -9.17
CA SER A 248 -14.12 11.10 -8.23
C SER A 248 -12.98 10.09 -8.40
N VAL A 249 -11.74 10.58 -8.32
CA VAL A 249 -10.50 9.80 -8.38
C VAL A 249 -9.79 9.72 -7.02
N ASP A 250 -10.38 10.28 -5.98
CA ASP A 250 -9.77 10.40 -4.65
C ASP A 250 -9.38 9.04 -4.07
N ALA A 251 -10.28 8.05 -4.15
CA ALA A 251 -10.01 6.69 -3.69
C ALA A 251 -8.82 6.02 -4.41
N LEU A 252 -8.58 6.40 -5.68
CA LEU A 252 -7.45 5.93 -6.47
C LEU A 252 -6.14 6.54 -5.98
N ALA A 253 -6.15 7.87 -5.78
CA ALA A 253 -5.01 8.63 -5.27
C ALA A 253 -4.63 8.16 -3.85
N ASP A 254 -5.63 7.97 -2.98
CA ASP A 254 -5.43 7.49 -1.60
C ASP A 254 -4.80 6.09 -1.57
N ALA A 255 -5.26 5.18 -2.44
CA ALA A 255 -4.71 3.83 -2.53
C ALA A 255 -3.23 3.84 -2.94
N VAL A 256 -2.87 4.60 -3.98
CA VAL A 256 -1.47 4.68 -4.44
C VAL A 256 -0.62 5.46 -3.45
N THR A 257 -1.16 6.50 -2.79
CA THR A 257 -0.47 7.23 -1.72
C THR A 257 -0.15 6.30 -0.55
N ALA A 258 -1.12 5.50 -0.10
CA ALA A 258 -0.91 4.53 0.97
C ALA A 258 0.18 3.51 0.60
N ALA A 259 0.16 3.02 -0.64
CA ALA A 259 1.17 2.11 -1.17
C ALA A 259 2.57 2.76 -1.24
N ALA A 260 2.67 3.95 -1.80
CA ALA A 260 3.94 4.67 -1.98
C ALA A 260 4.59 5.05 -0.63
N VAL A 261 3.83 5.60 0.32
CA VAL A 261 4.34 5.97 1.65
C VAL A 261 4.77 4.73 2.44
N THR A 262 4.02 3.63 2.33
CA THR A 262 4.39 2.36 2.96
C THR A 262 5.74 1.86 2.47
N VAL A 263 5.93 1.79 1.15
CA VAL A 263 7.18 1.28 0.58
C VAL A 263 8.33 2.28 0.74
N ALA A 264 8.05 3.59 0.76
CA ALA A 264 9.07 4.61 1.04
C ALA A 264 9.70 4.41 2.43
N SER A 265 8.91 4.09 3.46
CA SER A 265 9.44 3.79 4.80
C SER A 265 10.32 2.52 4.83
N ILE A 266 9.96 1.50 4.05
CA ILE A 266 10.78 0.29 3.89
C ILE A 266 12.05 0.59 3.07
N GLY A 267 11.94 1.47 2.08
CA GLY A 267 13.08 1.96 1.29
C GLY A 267 14.11 2.72 2.12
N GLN A 268 13.68 3.46 3.17
CA GLN A 268 14.58 4.09 4.13
C GLN A 268 15.37 3.02 4.92
N LEU A 269 14.66 2.03 5.49
CA LEU A 269 15.32 0.90 6.15
C LEU A 269 16.31 0.19 5.22
N ALA A 270 15.92 -0.05 3.97
CA ALA A 270 16.79 -0.70 2.99
C ALA A 270 18.05 0.15 2.68
N GLY A 271 17.93 1.48 2.67
CA GLY A 271 19.06 2.39 2.51
C GLY A 271 20.05 2.29 3.67
N ASP A 272 19.55 2.31 4.90
CA ASP A 272 20.39 2.14 6.10
C ASP A 272 21.07 0.78 6.10
N LEU A 273 20.31 -0.30 5.87
CA LEU A 273 20.86 -1.66 5.86
C LEU A 273 21.90 -1.88 4.75
N GLU A 274 21.80 -1.18 3.61
CA GLU A 274 22.82 -1.24 2.55
C GLU A 274 24.15 -0.65 3.02
N ILE A 275 24.11 0.46 3.76
CA ILE A 275 25.29 1.07 4.40
C ILE A 275 25.82 0.12 5.49
N PHE A 276 24.97 -0.36 6.37
CA PHE A 276 25.35 -1.21 7.51
C PHE A 276 25.90 -2.58 7.09
N ALA A 277 25.46 -3.11 5.94
CA ALA A 277 25.98 -4.35 5.38
C ALA A 277 27.29 -4.17 4.60
N SER A 278 27.75 -2.94 4.39
CA SER A 278 29.04 -2.69 3.71
C SER A 278 30.21 -3.09 4.60
N PRO A 279 31.36 -3.51 4.01
CA PRO A 279 32.56 -3.85 4.79
C PRO A 279 33.09 -2.69 5.65
N ALA A 280 32.76 -1.44 5.31
CA ALA A 280 33.16 -0.27 6.06
C ALA A 280 32.47 -0.16 7.43
N PHE A 281 31.24 -0.68 7.52
CA PHE A 281 30.45 -0.69 8.76
C PHE A 281 30.40 -2.08 9.38
N GLY A 282 30.07 -3.12 8.63
CA GLY A 282 30.03 -4.49 9.11
C GLY A 282 29.00 -4.76 10.20
N TYR A 283 27.99 -3.88 10.34
CA TYR A 283 26.99 -3.96 11.41
C TYR A 283 25.99 -5.10 11.26
N VAL A 284 25.70 -5.45 10.01
CA VAL A 284 24.72 -6.49 9.69
C VAL A 284 25.17 -7.33 8.50
N THR A 285 24.67 -8.56 8.42
CA THR A 285 24.71 -9.38 7.22
C THR A 285 23.30 -9.82 6.86
N LEU A 286 23.06 -10.11 5.57
CA LEU A 286 21.80 -10.66 5.08
C LEU A 286 21.94 -12.14 4.79
N ASP A 287 20.85 -12.90 4.88
CA ASP A 287 20.78 -14.27 4.39
C ASP A 287 21.20 -14.36 2.92
N ALA A 288 21.83 -15.47 2.55
CA ALA A 288 22.34 -15.69 1.20
C ALA A 288 21.25 -15.62 0.12
N SER A 289 20.02 -16.04 0.43
CA SER A 289 18.87 -16.00 -0.47
C SER A 289 18.43 -14.56 -0.85
N LEU A 290 18.86 -13.56 -0.09
CA LEU A 290 18.60 -12.14 -0.33
C LEU A 290 19.75 -11.43 -1.05
N CYS A 291 20.81 -12.16 -1.32
CA CYS A 291 22.03 -11.67 -1.97
C CYS A 291 22.14 -12.17 -3.40
N ARG A 292 22.97 -11.51 -4.20
CA ARG A 292 23.28 -11.92 -5.56
C ARG A 292 24.78 -11.97 -5.75
N ALA A 293 25.28 -13.09 -6.29
CA ALA A 293 26.68 -13.25 -6.67
C ALA A 293 27.03 -12.36 -7.88
N SER A 294 28.31 -12.00 -7.99
CA SER A 294 28.88 -11.42 -9.21
C SER A 294 29.36 -12.53 -10.13
N VAL A 295 29.10 -12.41 -11.43
CA VAL A 295 29.59 -13.37 -12.43
C VAL A 295 31.10 -13.22 -12.68
N LEU A 296 31.63 -12.00 -12.46
CA LEU A 296 33.04 -11.67 -12.69
C LEU A 296 33.90 -11.72 -11.42
N MET A 297 33.30 -11.36 -10.28
CA MET A 297 34.01 -11.19 -9.02
C MET A 297 33.52 -12.24 -8.01
N PRO A 298 34.22 -13.39 -7.85
CA PRO A 298 33.70 -14.51 -7.05
C PRO A 298 33.59 -14.21 -5.55
N GLN A 299 34.38 -13.24 -5.04
CA GLN A 299 34.33 -12.80 -3.63
C GLN A 299 33.15 -11.86 -3.32
N LYS A 300 32.48 -11.32 -4.35
CA LYS A 300 31.47 -10.28 -4.18
C LYS A 300 30.10 -10.85 -3.86
N ARG A 301 29.54 -10.44 -2.72
CA ARG A 301 28.21 -10.81 -2.25
C ARG A 301 27.36 -9.53 -2.15
N ASN A 302 26.51 -9.30 -3.14
CA ASN A 302 25.70 -8.08 -3.20
C ASN A 302 24.41 -8.26 -2.37
N PRO A 303 24.03 -7.35 -1.48
CA PRO A 303 22.75 -7.39 -0.76
C PRO A 303 21.60 -6.96 -1.68
N TYR A 304 21.30 -7.77 -2.71
CA TYR A 304 20.50 -7.39 -3.88
C TYR A 304 19.05 -7.01 -3.54
N ALA A 305 18.49 -7.58 -2.47
CA ALA A 305 17.14 -7.23 -2.01
C ALA A 305 17.00 -5.73 -1.66
N LEU A 306 18.05 -5.09 -1.16
CA LEU A 306 18.01 -3.71 -0.68
C LEU A 306 17.83 -2.68 -1.80
N PRO A 307 18.66 -2.68 -2.88
CA PRO A 307 18.43 -1.77 -4.02
C PRO A 307 17.10 -2.06 -4.74
N VAL A 308 16.58 -3.30 -4.73
CA VAL A 308 15.23 -3.61 -5.25
C VAL A 308 14.15 -2.86 -4.46
N LEU A 309 14.23 -2.86 -3.13
CA LEU A 309 13.29 -2.11 -2.27
C LEU A 309 13.37 -0.61 -2.52
N ARG A 310 14.58 -0.04 -2.60
CA ARG A 310 14.79 1.38 -2.86
C ARG A 310 14.29 1.81 -4.24
N GLY A 311 14.63 1.06 -5.28
CA GLY A 311 14.18 1.32 -6.65
C GLY A 311 12.66 1.20 -6.78
N GLY A 312 12.05 0.22 -6.10
CA GLY A 312 10.61 0.05 -6.04
C GLY A 312 9.88 1.21 -5.37
N ALA A 313 10.46 1.79 -4.31
CA ALA A 313 9.92 2.99 -3.67
C ALA A 313 9.89 4.17 -4.65
N GLY A 314 11.00 4.42 -5.37
CA GLY A 314 11.05 5.46 -6.40
C GLY A 314 10.02 5.24 -7.52
N THR A 315 9.85 4.00 -7.96
CA THR A 315 8.84 3.63 -8.97
C THR A 315 7.42 3.97 -8.51
N LEU A 316 7.06 3.67 -7.26
CA LEU A 316 5.74 3.99 -6.71
C LEU A 316 5.49 5.49 -6.57
N ILE A 317 6.50 6.26 -6.20
CA ILE A 317 6.42 7.74 -6.17
C ILE A 317 6.15 8.28 -7.59
N GLY A 318 6.83 7.75 -8.61
CA GLY A 318 6.59 8.14 -10.00
C GLY A 318 5.16 7.81 -10.46
N ARG A 319 4.63 6.63 -10.12
CA ARG A 319 3.24 6.25 -10.42
C ARG A 319 2.22 7.15 -9.73
N LEU A 320 2.44 7.51 -8.46
CA LEU A 320 1.58 8.45 -7.75
C LEU A 320 1.54 9.81 -8.45
N THR A 321 2.70 10.34 -8.87
CA THR A 321 2.79 11.61 -9.58
C THR A 321 2.04 11.56 -10.91
N GLY A 322 2.21 10.49 -11.68
CA GLY A 322 1.49 10.27 -12.94
C GLY A 322 -0.03 10.21 -12.74
N LEU A 323 -0.47 9.47 -11.71
CA LEU A 323 -1.89 9.38 -11.38
C LEU A 323 -2.50 10.73 -10.99
N LEU A 324 -1.82 11.52 -10.17
CA LEU A 324 -2.28 12.85 -9.80
C LEU A 324 -2.37 13.77 -11.02
N ALA A 325 -1.42 13.68 -11.96
CA ALA A 325 -1.45 14.45 -13.20
C ALA A 325 -2.65 14.08 -14.08
N THR A 326 -2.94 12.78 -14.27
CA THR A 326 -4.12 12.33 -15.03
C THR A 326 -5.43 12.64 -14.32
N GLY A 327 -5.44 12.81 -13.01
CA GLY A 327 -6.59 13.24 -12.21
C GLY A 327 -7.00 14.70 -12.44
N LEU A 328 -6.11 15.55 -12.96
CA LEU A 328 -6.35 16.99 -13.22
C LEU A 328 -7.23 17.25 -14.46
N THR A 329 -8.21 16.42 -14.69
CA THR A 329 -9.12 16.58 -15.83
C THR A 329 -10.41 17.29 -15.44
N PRO A 330 -11.02 18.08 -16.34
CA PRO A 330 -12.32 18.65 -16.07
C PRO A 330 -13.38 17.60 -15.79
N SER A 331 -14.35 17.97 -14.99
CA SER A 331 -15.44 17.16 -14.47
C SER A 331 -16.02 16.15 -15.47
N ALA A 332 -16.21 14.92 -15.02
CA ALA A 332 -16.85 13.80 -15.72
C ALA A 332 -16.15 13.40 -17.04
N ARG A 333 -14.85 13.55 -17.10
CA ARG A 333 -14.06 13.06 -18.23
C ARG A 333 -13.58 11.63 -18.00
N THR A 334 -13.45 10.90 -19.10
CA THR A 334 -13.07 9.47 -19.05
C THR A 334 -11.57 9.27 -18.89
N ASP A 335 -10.77 10.20 -19.38
CA ASP A 335 -9.31 10.13 -19.41
C ASP A 335 -8.67 9.97 -18.04
N ASN A 336 -9.23 10.56 -16.98
CA ASN A 336 -8.77 10.35 -15.61
C ASN A 336 -8.95 8.91 -15.09
N TRP A 337 -9.76 8.09 -15.76
CA TRP A 337 -9.96 6.69 -15.44
C TRP A 337 -9.36 5.74 -16.48
N LEU A 338 -9.24 6.16 -17.72
CA LEU A 338 -8.71 5.38 -18.82
C LEU A 338 -7.30 4.83 -18.52
N TYR A 339 -6.45 5.67 -17.94
CA TYR A 339 -5.08 5.33 -17.57
C TYR A 339 -4.92 4.95 -16.08
N ALA A 340 -6.01 4.79 -15.33
CA ALA A 340 -5.93 4.60 -13.90
C ALA A 340 -6.08 3.14 -13.45
N TYR A 341 -6.91 2.34 -14.09
CA TYR A 341 -7.29 1.02 -13.58
C TYR A 341 -6.07 0.12 -13.37
N GLY A 342 -5.37 -0.24 -14.44
CA GLY A 342 -4.21 -1.12 -14.37
C GLY A 342 -3.06 -0.51 -13.57
N GLU A 343 -2.83 0.80 -13.71
CA GLU A 343 -1.76 1.50 -13.00
C GLU A 343 -1.97 1.52 -11.48
N VAL A 344 -3.19 1.81 -11.01
CA VAL A 344 -3.51 1.82 -9.57
C VAL A 344 -3.42 0.42 -8.98
N ALA A 345 -4.06 -0.55 -9.64
CA ALA A 345 -3.99 -1.95 -9.21
C ALA A 345 -2.55 -2.46 -9.20
N GLY A 346 -1.79 -2.20 -10.27
CA GLY A 346 -0.39 -2.57 -10.40
C GLY A 346 0.53 -1.89 -9.39
N ALA A 347 0.21 -0.67 -8.94
CA ALA A 347 0.94 0.02 -7.87
C ALA A 347 0.73 -0.67 -6.53
N VAL A 348 -0.51 -1.03 -6.18
CA VAL A 348 -0.81 -1.74 -4.92
C VAL A 348 -0.21 -3.15 -4.93
N ASP A 349 -0.28 -3.86 -6.06
CA ASP A 349 0.34 -5.19 -6.23
C ASP A 349 1.88 -5.14 -6.12
N LEU A 350 2.53 -4.11 -6.69
CA LEU A 350 3.96 -3.88 -6.53
C LEU A 350 4.30 -3.61 -5.07
N ALA A 351 3.54 -2.75 -4.39
CA ALA A 351 3.75 -2.47 -2.97
C ALA A 351 3.67 -3.75 -2.12
N GLY A 352 2.67 -4.61 -2.34
CA GLY A 352 2.56 -5.89 -1.63
C GLY A 352 3.80 -6.78 -1.83
N ARG A 353 4.30 -6.90 -3.06
CA ARG A 353 5.55 -7.66 -3.34
C ARG A 353 6.75 -7.07 -2.60
N LEU A 354 6.89 -5.75 -2.59
CA LEU A 354 8.01 -5.07 -1.93
C LEU A 354 7.91 -5.17 -0.40
N VAL A 355 6.72 -5.08 0.18
CA VAL A 355 6.51 -5.28 1.63
C VAL A 355 6.87 -6.70 2.04
N ARG A 356 6.46 -7.71 1.26
CA ARG A 356 6.88 -9.11 1.52
C ARG A 356 8.39 -9.29 1.42
N LEU A 357 9.04 -8.65 0.42
CA LEU A 357 10.50 -8.65 0.33
C LEU A 357 11.15 -7.97 1.54
N GLY A 358 10.61 -6.83 2.00
CA GLY A 358 11.06 -6.17 3.23
C GLY A 358 10.92 -7.04 4.48
N SER A 359 9.82 -7.81 4.57
CA SER A 359 9.61 -8.78 5.64
C SER A 359 10.65 -9.91 5.60
N ALA A 360 10.99 -10.40 4.41
CA ALA A 360 12.04 -11.39 4.22
C ALA A 360 13.43 -10.83 4.58
N VAL A 361 13.71 -9.57 4.22
CA VAL A 361 14.96 -8.88 4.63
C VAL A 361 15.09 -8.82 6.14
N LEU A 362 14.04 -8.43 6.86
CA LEU A 362 14.04 -8.43 8.33
C LEU A 362 14.22 -9.84 8.90
N ALA A 363 13.56 -10.84 8.34
CA ALA A 363 13.67 -12.22 8.82
C ALA A 363 15.06 -12.83 8.58
N GLY A 364 15.74 -12.40 7.53
CA GLY A 364 17.09 -12.84 7.17
C GLY A 364 18.19 -11.83 7.54
N LEU A 365 17.95 -10.95 8.52
CA LEU A 365 18.90 -9.95 8.99
C LEU A 365 19.68 -10.49 10.19
N TYR A 366 21.01 -10.49 10.12
CA TYR A 366 21.90 -10.95 11.17
C TYR A 366 22.80 -9.78 11.64
N PRO A 367 22.48 -9.14 12.78
CA PRO A 367 23.33 -8.11 13.37
C PRO A 367 24.60 -8.72 13.96
N ASP A 368 25.74 -8.08 13.73
CA ASP A 368 26.98 -8.40 14.45
C ASP A 368 26.99 -7.65 15.79
N THR A 369 26.60 -8.36 16.85
CA THR A 369 26.45 -7.76 18.17
C THR A 369 27.79 -7.32 18.78
N GLY A 370 28.92 -7.92 18.37
CA GLY A 370 30.25 -7.52 18.79
C GLY A 370 30.62 -6.16 18.19
N VAL A 371 30.54 -6.04 16.87
CA VAL A 371 30.83 -4.79 16.15
C VAL A 371 29.91 -3.66 16.62
N LEU A 372 28.62 -3.92 16.76
CA LEU A 372 27.65 -2.92 17.23
C LEU A 372 27.98 -2.44 18.66
N GLY A 373 28.34 -3.35 19.56
CA GLY A 373 28.71 -3.03 20.93
C GLY A 373 30.02 -2.22 21.03
N GLU A 374 31.02 -2.59 20.24
CA GLU A 374 32.28 -1.83 20.16
C GLU A 374 32.04 -0.40 19.69
N GLN A 375 31.22 -0.20 18.68
CA GLN A 375 30.90 1.14 18.17
C GLN A 375 30.12 1.97 19.20
N ALA A 376 29.24 1.36 19.99
CA ALA A 376 28.52 2.04 21.06
C ALA A 376 29.47 2.57 22.16
N ALA A 377 30.60 1.90 22.39
CA ALA A 377 31.60 2.30 23.41
C ALA A 377 32.65 3.29 22.89
N ARG A 378 32.72 3.53 21.56
CA ARG A 378 33.68 4.41 20.94
C ARG A 378 33.07 5.81 20.66
N HIS A 379 33.93 6.72 20.19
CA HIS A 379 33.52 8.03 19.65
C HIS A 379 32.81 8.95 20.66
N PHE A 380 33.12 8.79 21.94
CA PHE A 380 32.56 9.64 23.01
C PHE A 380 31.05 9.71 23.01
N THR A 381 30.38 8.59 22.68
CA THR A 381 28.91 8.54 22.54
C THR A 381 28.16 8.93 23.80
N THR A 382 28.79 8.81 24.99
CA THR A 382 28.23 9.20 26.30
C THR A 382 28.55 10.65 26.68
N ALA A 383 29.17 11.46 25.80
CA ALA A 383 29.57 12.84 26.11
C ALA A 383 28.38 13.73 26.51
N ALA A 384 27.20 13.52 25.93
CA ALA A 384 26.00 14.25 26.32
C ALA A 384 25.54 13.89 27.74
N ASP A 385 25.57 12.60 28.08
CA ASP A 385 25.25 12.12 29.43
C ASP A 385 26.22 12.70 30.49
N LEU A 386 27.51 12.80 30.14
CA LEU A 386 28.50 13.42 30.99
C LEU A 386 28.23 14.92 31.20
N ALA A 387 27.85 15.66 30.14
CA ALA A 387 27.50 17.06 30.27
C ALA A 387 26.28 17.28 31.17
N GLU A 388 25.27 16.40 31.05
CA GLU A 388 24.10 16.40 31.93
C GLU A 388 24.49 16.11 33.39
N GLU A 389 25.35 15.10 33.62
CA GLU A 389 25.80 14.74 34.97
C GLU A 389 26.62 15.87 35.62
N LEU A 390 27.52 16.53 34.86
CA LEU A 390 28.24 17.69 35.36
C LEU A 390 27.30 18.84 35.72
N SER A 391 26.30 19.10 34.89
CA SER A 391 25.29 20.13 35.16
C SER A 391 24.51 19.84 36.45
N LEU A 392 24.03 18.61 36.61
CA LEU A 392 23.22 18.20 37.77
C LEU A 392 24.04 18.14 39.06
N ARG A 393 25.24 17.56 39.00
CA ARG A 393 26.08 17.31 40.18
C ARG A 393 26.71 18.60 40.73
N PHE A 394 27.14 19.48 39.84
CA PHE A 394 27.89 20.68 40.23
C PHE A 394 27.08 21.97 40.09
N GLY A 395 25.80 21.89 39.69
CA GLY A 395 24.98 23.08 39.52
C GLY A 395 25.40 23.99 38.37
N LEU A 396 26.15 23.46 37.41
CA LEU A 396 26.58 24.20 36.22
C LEU A 396 25.39 24.35 35.26
N ASP A 397 25.34 25.49 34.56
CA ASP A 397 24.45 25.57 33.43
C ASP A 397 24.92 24.59 32.32
N TYR A 398 23.95 24.05 31.57
CA TYR A 398 24.27 23.01 30.57
C TYR A 398 25.29 23.49 29.52
N ARG A 399 25.26 24.77 29.12
CA ARG A 399 26.23 25.28 28.12
C ARG A 399 27.66 25.31 28.65
N THR A 400 27.84 25.62 29.90
CA THR A 400 29.15 25.51 30.56
C THR A 400 29.61 24.07 30.65
N ALA A 401 28.74 23.14 31.10
CA ALA A 401 29.06 21.72 31.12
C ALA A 401 29.37 21.15 29.72
N TYR A 402 28.59 21.54 28.71
CA TYR A 402 28.83 21.19 27.30
C TYR A 402 30.21 21.66 26.82
N ARG A 403 30.63 22.91 27.14
CA ARG A 403 31.95 23.42 26.76
C ARG A 403 33.09 22.67 27.42
N ILE A 404 32.94 22.31 28.69
CA ILE A 404 33.92 21.53 29.43
C ILE A 404 34.13 20.18 28.74
N VAL A 405 33.03 19.43 28.51
CA VAL A 405 33.12 18.12 27.85
C VAL A 405 33.67 18.25 26.42
N GLY A 406 33.17 19.25 25.66
CA GLY A 406 33.65 19.49 24.30
C GLY A 406 35.14 19.80 24.23
N ARG A 407 35.67 20.59 25.18
CA ARG A 407 37.13 20.90 25.29
C ARG A 407 37.94 19.66 25.65
N ALA A 408 37.45 18.84 26.57
CA ALA A 408 38.07 17.57 26.95
C ALA A 408 38.11 16.59 25.78
N VAL A 409 37.03 16.47 25.03
CA VAL A 409 36.96 15.63 23.81
C VAL A 409 37.95 16.14 22.75
N ALA A 410 38.04 17.44 22.51
CA ALA A 410 39.00 18.01 21.57
C ALA A 410 40.43 17.66 21.95
N ALA A 411 40.78 17.79 23.23
CA ALA A 411 42.13 17.46 23.74
C ALA A 411 42.43 15.93 23.65
N ALA A 412 41.43 15.07 23.87
CA ALA A 412 41.56 13.63 23.68
C ALA A 412 41.84 13.29 22.21
N VAL A 413 41.07 13.87 21.28
CA VAL A 413 41.23 13.65 19.84
C VAL A 413 42.63 14.14 19.35
N GLU A 414 43.09 15.30 19.82
CA GLU A 414 44.44 15.83 19.50
C GLU A 414 45.56 14.88 19.94
N ARG A 415 45.35 14.11 21.02
CA ARG A 415 46.30 13.09 21.54
C ARG A 415 46.12 11.71 20.91
N GLY A 416 45.13 11.54 20.02
CA GLY A 416 44.77 10.23 19.45
C GLY A 416 44.10 9.27 20.44
N GLU A 417 43.58 9.80 21.55
CA GLU A 417 42.87 9.03 22.55
C GLU A 417 41.40 8.82 22.12
N THR A 418 40.82 7.68 22.45
CA THR A 418 39.43 7.29 22.09
C THR A 418 38.49 7.37 23.28
N GLU A 419 38.98 7.67 24.47
CA GLU A 419 38.26 7.77 25.72
C GLU A 419 38.62 9.06 26.47
N LEU A 420 37.71 9.57 27.28
CA LEU A 420 37.98 10.66 28.20
C LEU A 420 38.63 10.15 29.47
N THR A 421 39.60 10.89 29.97
CA THR A 421 40.23 10.69 31.28
C THR A 421 39.78 11.78 32.25
N ALA A 422 39.87 11.49 33.56
CA ALA A 422 39.57 12.48 34.60
C ALA A 422 40.49 13.71 34.50
N ASP A 423 41.76 13.50 34.16
CA ASP A 423 42.74 14.59 34.01
C ASP A 423 42.40 15.55 32.87
N LEU A 424 41.97 15.00 31.71
CA LEU A 424 41.53 15.82 30.59
C LEU A 424 40.27 16.62 30.94
N LEU A 425 39.33 15.99 31.63
CA LEU A 425 38.10 16.64 32.02
C LEU A 425 38.34 17.72 33.09
N ALA A 426 39.22 17.49 34.08
CA ALA A 426 39.61 18.45 35.09
C ALA A 426 40.31 19.66 34.47
N ALA A 427 41.30 19.45 33.60
CA ALA A 427 41.98 20.53 32.90
C ALA A 427 41.03 21.39 32.07
N ALA A 428 40.06 20.76 31.37
CA ALA A 428 39.03 21.47 30.62
C ALA A 428 38.07 22.26 31.53
N ALA A 429 37.76 21.73 32.71
CA ALA A 429 36.91 22.40 33.69
C ALA A 429 37.62 23.68 34.23
N GLU A 430 38.87 23.56 34.61
CA GLU A 430 39.70 24.72 35.05
C GLU A 430 39.79 25.79 33.98
N GLU A 431 40.08 25.40 32.73
CA GLU A 431 40.20 26.32 31.60
C GLU A 431 38.87 27.09 31.37
N ILE A 432 37.73 26.41 31.44
CA ILE A 432 36.44 27.01 31.12
C ILE A 432 35.84 27.81 32.29
N THR A 433 36.06 27.38 33.53
CA THR A 433 35.45 28.03 34.72
C THR A 433 36.38 29.10 35.33
N GLY A 434 37.66 29.05 35.05
CA GLY A 434 38.65 29.95 35.63
C GLY A 434 38.96 29.72 37.11
N GLY A 435 38.51 28.58 37.66
CA GLY A 435 38.71 28.17 39.05
C GLY A 435 39.09 26.68 39.16
N PRO A 436 39.37 26.20 40.37
CA PRO A 436 39.74 24.80 40.57
C PRO A 436 38.61 23.87 40.06
N ALA A 437 39.04 22.81 39.38
CA ALA A 437 38.08 21.81 38.89
C ALA A 437 37.34 21.15 40.05
N PRO A 438 36.01 20.94 39.93
CA PRO A 438 35.31 20.05 40.84
C PRO A 438 35.82 18.61 40.66
N ASP A 439 35.53 17.71 41.59
CA ASP A 439 35.88 16.31 41.46
C ASP A 439 35.06 15.65 40.32
N VAL A 440 35.55 15.76 39.12
CA VAL A 440 34.90 15.29 37.89
C VAL A 440 35.06 13.78 37.66
N ALA A 441 35.94 13.11 38.46
CA ALA A 441 36.22 11.68 38.28
C ALA A 441 34.99 10.82 38.49
N ASP A 442 34.22 11.13 39.56
CA ASP A 442 32.95 10.44 39.83
C ASP A 442 31.88 10.64 38.76
N ALA A 443 31.78 11.86 38.22
CA ALA A 443 30.84 12.14 37.12
C ALA A 443 31.20 11.36 35.85
N LEU A 444 32.48 11.32 35.52
CA LEU A 444 32.98 10.50 34.41
C LEU A 444 32.72 9.01 34.63
N ALA A 445 33.02 8.49 35.81
CA ALA A 445 32.77 7.09 36.14
C ALA A 445 31.28 6.70 36.05
N ALA A 446 30.38 7.60 36.48
CA ALA A 446 28.96 7.38 36.45
C ALA A 446 28.37 7.32 35.00
N THR A 447 29.02 7.93 34.03
CA THR A 447 28.51 8.06 32.66
C THR A 447 29.34 7.30 31.61
N LYS A 448 30.49 6.72 31.99
CA LYS A 448 31.39 6.06 31.06
C LYS A 448 30.82 4.81 30.41
N ASP A 449 29.98 4.06 31.14
CA ASP A 449 29.39 2.81 30.64
C ASP A 449 28.17 3.08 29.75
N PRO A 450 28.22 2.78 28.45
CA PRO A 450 27.10 2.98 27.55
C PRO A 450 25.88 2.11 27.90
N VAL A 451 26.07 0.96 28.57
CA VAL A 451 24.95 0.09 29.00
C VAL A 451 24.13 0.78 30.08
N SER A 452 24.82 1.37 31.07
CA SER A 452 24.18 2.14 32.15
C SER A 452 23.50 3.41 31.59
N ALA A 453 24.16 4.11 30.65
CA ALA A 453 23.59 5.26 29.98
C ALA A 453 22.30 4.93 29.22
N VAL A 454 22.24 3.81 28.49
CA VAL A 454 21.03 3.34 27.83
C VAL A 454 19.95 2.91 28.82
N ALA A 455 20.32 2.21 29.92
CA ALA A 455 19.37 1.81 30.95
C ALA A 455 18.67 3.00 31.62
N ALA A 456 19.37 4.14 31.76
CA ALA A 456 18.81 5.38 32.32
C ALA A 456 17.77 6.05 31.39
N ARG A 457 17.75 5.75 30.09
CA ARG A 457 16.76 6.27 29.11
C ARG A 457 15.43 5.56 29.24
N ASP A 458 14.83 5.59 30.42
CA ASP A 458 13.65 4.80 30.78
C ASP A 458 12.32 5.58 30.72
N ALA A 459 12.29 6.74 30.07
CA ALA A 459 11.06 7.44 29.72
C ALA A 459 10.24 6.66 28.66
N PRO A 460 8.92 6.85 28.55
CA PRO A 460 8.11 6.23 27.50
C PRO A 460 8.70 6.48 26.09
N GLY A 461 8.93 5.39 25.36
CA GLY A 461 9.57 5.47 24.02
C GLY A 461 11.10 5.57 24.04
N GLY A 462 11.73 5.59 25.22
CA GLY A 462 13.18 5.64 25.36
C GLY A 462 13.87 4.30 25.01
N ALA A 463 15.20 4.36 24.92
CA ALA A 463 16.03 3.26 24.43
C ALA A 463 16.32 2.16 25.47
N SER A 464 15.87 2.32 26.74
CA SER A 464 16.10 1.27 27.74
C SER A 464 15.52 -0.07 27.29
N PRO A 465 16.20 -1.20 27.58
CA PRO A 465 15.71 -2.53 27.17
C PRO A 465 14.28 -2.84 27.65
N ARG A 466 13.88 -2.28 28.77
CA ARG A 466 12.53 -2.40 29.31
C ARG A 466 11.52 -1.70 28.39
N ARG A 467 11.79 -0.45 28.03
CA ARG A 467 10.90 0.36 27.16
C ARG A 467 10.81 -0.20 25.75
N VAL A 468 11.91 -0.66 25.19
CA VAL A 468 11.93 -1.31 23.88
C VAL A 468 11.04 -2.55 23.87
N ARG A 469 11.12 -3.41 24.91
CA ARG A 469 10.24 -4.59 25.02
C ARG A 469 8.78 -4.22 25.24
N GLU A 470 8.50 -3.16 26.00
CA GLU A 470 7.14 -2.64 26.19
C GLU A 470 6.55 -2.15 24.87
N HIS A 471 7.31 -1.35 24.11
CA HIS A 471 6.91 -0.88 22.79
C HIS A 471 6.68 -2.05 21.82
N ALA A 472 7.58 -3.01 21.75
CA ALA A 472 7.43 -4.20 20.91
C ALA A 472 6.14 -4.99 21.24
N ARG A 473 5.76 -5.10 22.52
CA ARG A 473 4.48 -5.71 22.93
C ARG A 473 3.28 -4.85 22.50
N LEU A 474 3.38 -3.53 22.60
CA LEU A 474 2.33 -2.61 22.16
C LEU A 474 2.08 -2.75 20.65
N VAL A 475 3.14 -2.72 19.85
CA VAL A 475 3.04 -2.91 18.39
C VAL A 475 2.38 -4.25 18.06
N ARG A 476 2.80 -5.35 18.68
CA ARG A 476 2.19 -6.68 18.45
C ARG A 476 0.69 -6.70 18.76
N ARG A 477 0.24 -6.01 19.82
CA ARG A 477 -1.20 -5.89 20.12
C ARG A 477 -1.95 -5.11 19.03
N ARG A 478 -1.36 -4.00 18.53
CA ARG A 478 -1.94 -3.20 17.42
C ARG A 478 -2.00 -4.01 16.13
N VAL A 479 -0.95 -4.78 15.82
CA VAL A 479 -0.93 -5.70 14.67
C VAL A 479 -2.03 -6.74 14.76
N ALA A 480 -2.21 -7.38 15.91
CA ALA A 480 -3.29 -8.35 16.11
C ALA A 480 -4.68 -7.73 15.95
N ALA A 481 -4.88 -6.48 16.38
CA ALA A 481 -6.13 -5.75 16.17
C ALA A 481 -6.36 -5.44 14.68
N ALA A 482 -5.29 -5.03 13.96
CA ALA A 482 -5.32 -4.77 12.53
C ALA A 482 -5.65 -6.05 11.72
N GLN A 483 -5.08 -7.19 12.10
CA GLN A 483 -5.39 -8.49 11.49
C GLN A 483 -6.86 -8.86 11.68
N ARG A 484 -7.40 -8.76 12.92
CA ARG A 484 -8.83 -9.03 13.16
C ARG A 484 -9.75 -8.12 12.34
N TRP A 485 -9.40 -6.85 12.17
CA TRP A 485 -10.15 -5.96 11.29
C TRP A 485 -10.14 -6.44 9.84
N ASN A 486 -8.96 -6.83 9.33
CA ASN A 486 -8.81 -7.33 7.97
C ASN A 486 -9.66 -8.59 7.74
N ASP A 487 -9.55 -9.57 8.64
CA ASP A 487 -10.29 -10.83 8.58
C ASP A 487 -11.80 -10.59 8.62
N GLY A 488 -12.26 -9.67 9.48
CA GLY A 488 -13.66 -9.28 9.54
C GLY A 488 -14.16 -8.63 8.23
N ARG A 489 -13.33 -7.82 7.56
CA ARG A 489 -13.71 -7.25 6.24
C ARG A 489 -13.80 -8.34 5.16
N ARG A 490 -12.83 -9.26 5.12
CA ARG A 490 -12.86 -10.39 4.17
C ARG A 490 -14.08 -11.28 4.39
N ALA A 491 -14.41 -11.60 5.63
CA ALA A 491 -15.59 -12.39 5.97
C ALA A 491 -16.87 -11.67 5.51
N SER A 492 -17.03 -10.38 5.79
CA SER A 492 -18.21 -9.61 5.37
C SER A 492 -18.37 -9.55 3.83
N ILE A 493 -17.26 -9.44 3.09
CA ILE A 493 -17.27 -9.47 1.62
C ILE A 493 -17.73 -10.85 1.13
N ALA A 494 -17.19 -11.93 1.68
CA ALA A 494 -17.54 -13.29 1.30
C ALA A 494 -19.02 -13.63 1.60
N GLU A 495 -19.53 -13.15 2.74
CA GLU A 495 -20.95 -13.29 3.10
C GLU A 495 -21.87 -12.55 2.10
N ALA A 496 -21.53 -11.31 1.74
CA ALA A 496 -22.31 -10.53 0.78
C ALA A 496 -22.31 -11.19 -0.62
N GLU A 497 -21.16 -11.68 -1.09
CA GLU A 497 -21.05 -12.38 -2.35
C GLU A 497 -21.89 -13.68 -2.35
N SER A 498 -21.82 -14.46 -1.27
CA SER A 498 -22.62 -15.67 -1.12
C SER A 498 -24.12 -15.36 -1.13
N ALA A 499 -24.54 -14.28 -0.48
CA ALA A 499 -25.92 -13.80 -0.49
C ALA A 499 -26.37 -13.35 -1.89
N LEU A 500 -25.51 -12.64 -2.62
CA LEU A 500 -25.78 -12.22 -4.00
C LEU A 500 -25.96 -13.44 -4.93
N VAL A 501 -25.04 -14.41 -4.87
CA VAL A 501 -25.12 -15.63 -5.69
C VAL A 501 -26.37 -16.41 -5.37
N LYS A 502 -26.75 -16.51 -4.10
CA LYS A 502 -28.03 -17.13 -3.69
C LYS A 502 -29.21 -16.38 -4.28
N ALA A 503 -29.29 -15.06 -4.13
CA ALA A 503 -30.39 -14.26 -4.69
C ALA A 503 -30.48 -14.38 -6.22
N ALA A 504 -29.34 -14.48 -6.91
CA ALA A 504 -29.30 -14.71 -8.34
C ALA A 504 -29.81 -16.13 -8.70
N ARG A 505 -29.43 -17.17 -7.98
CA ARG A 505 -29.94 -18.52 -8.19
C ARG A 505 -31.44 -18.61 -7.91
N ASP A 506 -31.95 -17.96 -6.90
CA ASP A 506 -33.37 -17.88 -6.61
C ASP A 506 -34.20 -17.29 -7.79
N LEU A 507 -33.58 -16.47 -8.67
CA LEU A 507 -34.21 -16.00 -9.91
C LEU A 507 -34.43 -17.12 -10.94
N LEU A 508 -33.62 -18.19 -10.91
CA LEU A 508 -33.76 -19.33 -11.83
C LEU A 508 -34.87 -20.27 -11.40
N ASP A 509 -35.02 -20.53 -10.10
CA ASP A 509 -35.90 -21.55 -9.55
C ASP A 509 -37.41 -21.24 -9.76
N GLY A 510 -37.76 -19.99 -10.04
CA GLY A 510 -39.15 -19.56 -10.28
C GLY A 510 -39.53 -19.36 -11.75
N GLY A 511 -38.62 -19.54 -12.73
CA GLY A 511 -38.85 -19.09 -14.11
C GLY A 511 -38.43 -20.03 -15.24
N MET A 512 -37.85 -21.18 -14.99
CA MET A 512 -37.44 -22.11 -16.06
C MET A 512 -38.46 -23.23 -16.29
N THR A 513 -39.12 -23.20 -17.45
CA THR A 513 -39.68 -24.41 -18.05
C THR A 513 -38.52 -25.30 -18.56
N PRO A 514 -38.61 -26.65 -18.46
CA PRO A 514 -37.49 -27.58 -18.78
C PRO A 514 -36.92 -27.50 -20.21
N ALA A 515 -37.59 -26.80 -21.13
CA ALA A 515 -37.18 -26.66 -22.53
C ALA A 515 -36.05 -25.62 -22.78
N ALA A 516 -35.73 -24.73 -21.84
CA ALA A 516 -34.71 -23.68 -22.01
C ALA A 516 -33.31 -24.15 -21.52
N ALA A 517 -33.25 -25.16 -20.66
CA ALA A 517 -31.98 -25.64 -20.09
C ALA A 517 -31.08 -26.43 -21.08
N HIS A 518 -31.64 -26.89 -22.21
CA HIS A 518 -30.88 -27.68 -23.20
C HIS A 518 -30.21 -26.88 -24.33
N ARG A 519 -30.32 -25.54 -24.35
CA ARG A 519 -29.70 -24.68 -25.40
C ARG A 519 -28.44 -23.93 -24.95
N VAL A 520 -27.97 -24.15 -23.73
CA VAL A 520 -26.83 -23.44 -23.14
C VAL A 520 -25.68 -24.41 -22.77
N ARG A 521 -25.59 -25.55 -23.46
CA ARG A 521 -24.42 -26.43 -23.41
C ARG A 521 -23.72 -26.45 -24.74
#